data_ac4246a81bfff25040b03ef921244e29
#
_entry.id   ac4246a81bfff25040b03ef921244e29
#
_cell.length_a   1.000
_cell.length_b   1.000
_cell.length_c   1.000
_cell.angle_alpha   90.00
_cell.angle_beta   90.00
_cell.angle_gamma   90.00
#
_symmetry.space_group_name_H-M   'P 1'
#
loop_
_entity.id
_entity.type
_entity.pdbx_description
1 polymer ?
#
loop_
_entity_poly.entity_id
_entity_poly.type
_entity_poly.pdbx_seq_one_letter_code
_entity_poly.pdbx_strand_id
1 'polypeptide(L)'
;MVVATRSSPLWAEKCAAAGIPHAALSMRHSVDRRGILGLARLIRAHDIEVVHCHKGKARTLALLAGLLVRIPVLVLNRGVSFPLDRWNRHGYITRRVTAVVAVCESIKRGLVAHGVPEDKIEVIYSGTDLARFHPGVDGAGLRRELGLSPDQPLVTQIGIRSWRGNDDVLDAMVRVHRAIPEARLLFVGALPARIVSIGEKARVRGLAGVVTVLGHREDVPEILAGSDLVVDASYAGLGLTGSIREALAVETPVVATDLEGMPELIADGETGFLVPPRNPDALAQAVLRMLDNPARAKAMARAGRKRVEAHFSLATKLDRTEALYTRLLAARARA
;
A
#
# COMPACT_ATOMS: atom_id res chain seq x y z
N MET A 1 -23.65 -1.62 8.25
CA MET A 1 -22.66 -1.52 7.14
C MET A 1 -22.92 -2.64 6.15
N VAL A 2 -22.79 -2.38 4.84
CA VAL A 2 -22.85 -3.41 3.79
C VAL A 2 -21.60 -3.29 2.92
N VAL A 3 -20.91 -4.40 2.67
CA VAL A 3 -19.77 -4.45 1.76
C VAL A 3 -20.25 -4.89 0.37
N ALA A 4 -20.00 -4.06 -0.63
CA ALA A 4 -20.30 -4.37 -2.02
C ALA A 4 -19.01 -4.52 -2.83
N THR A 5 -18.81 -5.67 -3.44
CA THR A 5 -17.61 -5.95 -4.25
C THR A 5 -17.99 -6.58 -5.59
N ARG A 6 -17.02 -6.65 -6.51
CA ARG A 6 -17.12 -7.62 -7.61
C ARG A 6 -17.14 -9.02 -7.00
N SER A 7 -17.88 -9.95 -7.61
CA SER A 7 -17.95 -11.35 -7.16
C SER A 7 -16.56 -11.90 -6.79
N SER A 8 -16.39 -12.31 -5.54
CA SER A 8 -15.16 -12.83 -4.97
C SER A 8 -15.48 -13.73 -3.80
N PRO A 9 -15.22 -15.06 -3.89
CA PRO A 9 -15.44 -15.99 -2.79
C PRO A 9 -14.72 -15.57 -1.52
N LEU A 10 -13.47 -15.15 -1.63
CA LEU A 10 -12.65 -14.68 -0.51
C LEU A 10 -13.31 -13.54 0.27
N TRP A 11 -13.89 -12.54 -0.40
CA TRP A 11 -14.59 -11.45 0.27
C TRP A 11 -15.89 -11.89 0.90
N ALA A 12 -16.62 -12.81 0.25
CA ALA A 12 -17.84 -13.36 0.82
C ALA A 12 -17.56 -14.10 2.14
N GLU A 13 -16.54 -14.95 2.17
CA GLU A 13 -16.11 -15.68 3.37
C GLU A 13 -15.65 -14.73 4.49
N LYS A 14 -14.78 -13.76 4.18
CA LYS A 14 -14.31 -12.78 5.17
C LYS A 14 -15.45 -11.94 5.76
N CYS A 15 -16.39 -11.52 4.94
CA CYS A 15 -17.54 -10.75 5.41
C CYS A 15 -18.47 -11.63 6.27
N ALA A 16 -18.71 -12.89 5.86
CA ALA A 16 -19.52 -13.83 6.64
C ALA A 16 -18.89 -14.11 8.01
N ALA A 17 -17.58 -14.36 8.06
CA ALA A 17 -16.84 -14.56 9.32
C ALA A 17 -16.90 -13.35 10.26
N ALA A 18 -16.99 -12.14 9.69
CA ALA A 18 -17.12 -10.89 10.45
C ALA A 18 -18.58 -10.48 10.74
N GLY A 19 -19.58 -11.27 10.34
CA GLY A 19 -20.98 -10.92 10.49
C GLY A 19 -21.41 -9.68 9.68
N ILE A 20 -20.69 -9.37 8.58
CA ILE A 20 -20.94 -8.18 7.75
C ILE A 20 -21.71 -8.59 6.50
N PRO A 21 -22.89 -8.00 6.23
CA PRO A 21 -23.60 -8.22 4.97
C PRO A 21 -22.72 -7.93 3.76
N HIS A 22 -22.67 -8.86 2.82
CA HIS A 22 -21.90 -8.76 1.58
C HIS A 22 -22.82 -8.90 0.36
N ALA A 23 -22.59 -8.03 -0.63
CA ALA A 23 -23.29 -8.08 -1.90
C ALA A 23 -22.30 -8.15 -3.08
N ALA A 24 -22.46 -9.16 -3.92
CA ALA A 24 -21.73 -9.25 -5.17
C ALA A 24 -22.40 -8.39 -6.25
N LEU A 25 -21.68 -7.37 -6.75
CA LEU A 25 -22.13 -6.50 -7.82
C LEU A 25 -21.44 -6.82 -9.13
N SER A 26 -22.18 -6.73 -10.23
CA SER A 26 -21.56 -6.73 -11.55
C SER A 26 -20.70 -5.47 -11.74
N MET A 27 -19.42 -5.66 -12.05
CA MET A 27 -18.45 -4.58 -12.29
C MET A 27 -17.54 -4.94 -13.48
N ARG A 28 -18.15 -5.39 -14.58
CA ARG A 28 -17.41 -5.81 -15.79
C ARG A 28 -16.63 -4.63 -16.39
N HIS A 29 -17.29 -3.49 -16.51
CA HIS A 29 -16.73 -2.22 -16.97
C HIS A 29 -17.25 -1.05 -16.12
N SER A 30 -16.75 0.15 -16.37
CA SER A 30 -17.07 1.33 -15.54
C SER A 30 -18.54 1.80 -15.63
N VAL A 31 -19.26 1.41 -16.69
CA VAL A 31 -20.67 1.80 -16.95
C VAL A 31 -21.54 0.53 -17.02
N ASP A 32 -21.34 -0.38 -16.10
CA ASP A 32 -22.12 -1.63 -16.03
C ASP A 32 -23.52 -1.37 -15.47
N ARG A 33 -24.53 -1.43 -16.35
CA ARG A 33 -25.95 -1.18 -15.99
C ARG A 33 -26.44 -2.08 -14.86
N ARG A 34 -26.06 -3.36 -14.86
CA ARG A 34 -26.46 -4.31 -13.80
C ARG A 34 -25.84 -3.90 -12.46
N GLY A 35 -24.58 -3.50 -12.47
CA GLY A 35 -23.91 -3.00 -11.27
C GLY A 35 -24.51 -1.70 -10.76
N ILE A 36 -24.84 -0.74 -11.64
CA ILE A 36 -25.48 0.52 -11.28
C ILE A 36 -26.84 0.29 -10.63
N LEU A 37 -27.71 -0.50 -11.27
CA LEU A 37 -29.04 -0.84 -10.73
C LEU A 37 -28.94 -1.64 -9.43
N GLY A 38 -28.02 -2.61 -9.37
CA GLY A 38 -27.75 -3.39 -8.16
C GLY A 38 -27.33 -2.50 -6.99
N LEU A 39 -26.40 -1.56 -7.20
CA LEU A 39 -25.98 -0.61 -6.17
C LEU A 39 -27.13 0.29 -5.73
N ALA A 40 -27.93 0.81 -6.67
CA ALA A 40 -29.08 1.66 -6.34
C ALA A 40 -30.14 0.90 -5.52
N ARG A 41 -30.38 -0.38 -5.81
CA ARG A 41 -31.27 -1.24 -5.01
C ARG A 41 -30.72 -1.46 -3.59
N LEU A 42 -29.43 -1.75 -3.45
CA LEU A 42 -28.79 -1.94 -2.14
C LEU A 42 -28.92 -0.69 -1.28
N ILE A 43 -28.64 0.49 -1.87
CA ILE A 43 -28.74 1.77 -1.16
C ILE A 43 -30.15 1.98 -0.61
N ARG A 44 -31.18 1.70 -1.40
CA ARG A 44 -32.57 1.82 -0.95
C ARG A 44 -32.97 0.74 0.08
N ALA A 45 -32.56 -0.52 -0.16
CA ALA A 45 -32.98 -1.64 0.70
C ALA A 45 -32.38 -1.58 2.12
N HIS A 46 -31.26 -0.90 2.29
CA HIS A 46 -30.54 -0.79 3.55
C HIS A 46 -30.44 0.65 4.08
N ASP A 47 -31.23 1.59 3.53
CA ASP A 47 -31.21 3.01 3.90
C ASP A 47 -29.78 3.57 4.05
N ILE A 48 -28.93 3.31 3.06
CA ILE A 48 -27.52 3.67 3.11
C ILE A 48 -27.34 5.19 3.05
N GLU A 49 -26.80 5.78 4.10
CA GLU A 49 -26.51 7.21 4.19
C GLU A 49 -25.11 7.56 3.67
N VAL A 50 -24.13 6.67 3.84
CA VAL A 50 -22.74 6.88 3.42
C VAL A 50 -22.31 5.80 2.42
N VAL A 51 -21.88 6.22 1.24
CA VAL A 51 -21.25 5.34 0.24
C VAL A 51 -19.76 5.72 0.15
N HIS A 52 -18.87 4.80 0.53
CA HIS A 52 -17.42 5.00 0.42
C HIS A 52 -16.81 4.12 -0.68
N CYS A 53 -16.24 4.74 -1.69
CA CYS A 53 -15.68 4.08 -2.87
C CYS A 53 -14.16 3.97 -2.79
N HIS A 54 -13.62 2.76 -2.74
CA HIS A 54 -12.17 2.49 -2.64
C HIS A 54 -11.45 2.33 -3.99
N LYS A 55 -12.17 2.17 -5.10
CA LYS A 55 -11.61 1.93 -6.44
C LYS A 55 -12.31 2.77 -7.51
N GLY A 56 -11.59 3.07 -8.60
CA GLY A 56 -12.11 3.92 -9.68
C GLY A 56 -13.41 3.40 -10.32
N LYS A 57 -13.56 2.09 -10.54
CA LYS A 57 -14.82 1.51 -11.05
C LYS A 57 -15.97 1.73 -10.06
N ALA A 58 -15.77 1.51 -8.76
CA ALA A 58 -16.78 1.74 -7.73
C ALA A 58 -17.23 3.21 -7.70
N ARG A 59 -16.31 4.17 -7.85
CA ARG A 59 -16.61 5.59 -7.98
C ARG A 59 -17.59 5.86 -9.13
N THR A 60 -17.28 5.35 -10.33
CA THR A 60 -18.14 5.56 -11.50
C THR A 60 -19.52 4.94 -11.30
N LEU A 61 -19.61 3.72 -10.76
CA LEU A 61 -20.88 3.09 -10.43
C LEU A 61 -21.68 3.93 -9.42
N ALA A 62 -21.06 4.41 -8.35
CA ALA A 62 -21.74 5.21 -7.33
C ALA A 62 -22.26 6.55 -7.88
N LEU A 63 -21.47 7.24 -8.71
CA LEU A 63 -21.88 8.48 -9.37
C LEU A 63 -23.11 8.26 -10.28
N LEU A 64 -23.13 7.14 -11.03
CA LEU A 64 -24.24 6.80 -11.90
C LEU A 64 -25.47 6.28 -11.12
N ALA A 65 -25.26 5.46 -10.08
CA ALA A 65 -26.33 5.05 -9.17
C ALA A 65 -26.97 6.25 -8.47
N GLY A 66 -26.18 7.28 -8.13
CA GLY A 66 -26.66 8.53 -7.57
C GLY A 66 -27.53 9.40 -8.50
N LEU A 67 -27.72 8.99 -9.77
CA LEU A 67 -28.73 9.53 -10.67
C LEU A 67 -30.11 8.87 -10.43
N LEU A 68 -30.12 7.65 -9.89
CA LEU A 68 -31.31 6.81 -9.70
C LEU A 68 -31.80 6.81 -8.24
N VAL A 69 -30.89 7.08 -7.29
CA VAL A 69 -31.18 7.08 -5.85
C VAL A 69 -30.35 8.18 -5.17
N ARG A 70 -30.93 8.81 -4.13
CA ARG A 70 -30.21 9.80 -3.33
C ARG A 70 -29.11 9.10 -2.53
N ILE A 71 -27.86 9.58 -2.65
CA ILE A 71 -26.73 9.23 -1.82
C ILE A 71 -26.44 10.44 -0.95
N PRO A 72 -26.77 10.42 0.36
CA PRO A 72 -26.59 11.57 1.23
C PRO A 72 -25.14 12.00 1.34
N VAL A 73 -24.23 11.04 1.55
CA VAL A 73 -22.79 11.26 1.67
C VAL A 73 -22.04 10.30 0.74
N LEU A 74 -21.33 10.85 -0.25
CA LEU A 74 -20.46 10.08 -1.15
C LEU A 74 -19.00 10.41 -0.87
N VAL A 75 -18.25 9.44 -0.37
CA VAL A 75 -16.83 9.54 -0.08
C VAL A 75 -16.03 8.74 -1.10
N LEU A 76 -14.97 9.31 -1.62
CA LEU A 76 -14.04 8.63 -2.54
C LEU A 76 -12.69 8.46 -1.90
N ASN A 77 -12.07 7.28 -2.04
CA ASN A 77 -10.69 7.06 -1.60
C ASN A 77 -9.70 7.21 -2.78
N ARG A 78 -8.59 7.90 -2.53
CA ARG A 78 -7.47 8.03 -3.46
C ARG A 78 -6.19 7.51 -2.81
N GLY A 79 -5.75 6.34 -3.24
CA GLY A 79 -4.57 5.64 -2.68
C GLY A 79 -3.36 5.60 -3.61
N VAL A 80 -3.41 6.28 -4.76
CA VAL A 80 -2.33 6.29 -5.75
C VAL A 80 -2.15 7.69 -6.32
N SER A 81 -0.92 8.05 -6.63
CA SER A 81 -0.52 9.39 -7.09
C SER A 81 -0.57 9.57 -8.61
N PHE A 82 -0.87 8.52 -9.38
CA PHE A 82 -0.99 8.68 -10.84
C PHE A 82 -1.86 9.88 -11.21
N PRO A 83 -1.44 10.74 -12.15
CA PRO A 83 -2.20 11.91 -12.56
C PRO A 83 -3.65 11.59 -12.92
N LEU A 84 -4.55 12.54 -12.66
CA LEU A 84 -5.94 12.43 -13.09
C LEU A 84 -6.04 12.84 -14.55
N ASP A 85 -6.50 11.93 -15.41
CA ASP A 85 -6.94 12.30 -16.74
C ASP A 85 -8.21 13.18 -16.70
N ARG A 86 -8.55 13.82 -17.83
CA ARG A 86 -9.70 14.75 -17.89
C ARG A 86 -11.01 14.11 -17.43
N TRP A 87 -11.27 12.85 -17.74
CA TRP A 87 -12.49 12.14 -17.39
C TRP A 87 -12.50 11.74 -15.91
N ASN A 88 -11.40 11.23 -15.40
CA ASN A 88 -11.27 10.88 -13.99
C ASN A 88 -11.38 12.12 -13.08
N ARG A 89 -10.85 13.27 -13.50
CA ARG A 89 -10.95 14.53 -12.79
C ARG A 89 -12.41 14.92 -12.50
N HIS A 90 -13.29 14.87 -13.52
CA HIS A 90 -14.71 15.20 -13.35
C HIS A 90 -15.38 14.39 -12.24
N GLY A 91 -14.97 13.13 -12.07
CA GLY A 91 -15.48 12.26 -11.02
C GLY A 91 -15.09 12.67 -9.60
N TYR A 92 -14.11 13.56 -9.42
CA TYR A 92 -13.73 14.10 -8.11
C TYR A 92 -14.27 15.50 -7.85
N ILE A 93 -14.35 16.36 -8.87
CA ILE A 93 -14.79 17.76 -8.70
C ILE A 93 -16.30 17.93 -8.62
N THR A 94 -17.08 16.93 -9.05
CA THR A 94 -18.56 17.02 -9.06
C THR A 94 -19.14 17.34 -7.68
N ARG A 95 -20.21 18.13 -7.64
CA ARG A 95 -20.93 18.47 -6.40
C ARG A 95 -21.55 17.25 -5.69
N ARG A 96 -21.69 16.10 -6.39
CA ARG A 96 -22.19 14.86 -5.79
C ARG A 96 -21.20 14.19 -4.84
N VAL A 97 -19.89 14.45 -5.02
CA VAL A 97 -18.86 13.94 -4.12
C VAL A 97 -18.81 14.87 -2.90
N THR A 98 -19.07 14.29 -1.73
CA THR A 98 -19.08 15.01 -0.47
C THR A 98 -17.67 15.19 0.07
N ALA A 99 -16.85 14.14 0.02
CA ALA A 99 -15.46 14.18 0.46
C ALA A 99 -14.56 13.23 -0.35
N VAL A 100 -13.26 13.51 -0.36
CA VAL A 100 -12.22 12.68 -0.93
C VAL A 100 -11.20 12.36 0.16
N VAL A 101 -11.00 11.10 0.46
CA VAL A 101 -9.93 10.63 1.36
C VAL A 101 -8.67 10.45 0.54
N ALA A 102 -7.65 11.25 0.79
CA ALA A 102 -6.29 11.08 0.30
C ALA A 102 -5.48 10.29 1.32
N VAL A 103 -4.72 9.28 0.88
CA VAL A 103 -3.94 8.44 1.82
C VAL A 103 -2.63 9.08 2.27
N CYS A 104 -2.28 10.25 1.77
CA CYS A 104 -1.13 11.07 2.18
C CYS A 104 -1.27 12.51 1.69
N GLU A 105 -0.49 13.42 2.26
CA GLU A 105 -0.49 14.85 1.88
C GLU A 105 -0.05 15.07 0.43
N SER A 106 0.90 14.28 -0.04
CA SER A 106 1.34 14.35 -1.44
C SER A 106 0.18 14.09 -2.42
N ILE A 107 -0.66 13.10 -2.14
CA ILE A 107 -1.87 12.83 -2.96
C ILE A 107 -2.88 13.98 -2.82
N LYS A 108 -3.07 14.57 -1.63
CA LYS A 108 -3.91 15.75 -1.44
C LYS A 108 -3.43 16.90 -2.34
N ARG A 109 -2.12 17.23 -2.28
CA ARG A 109 -1.54 18.28 -3.16
C ARG A 109 -1.78 17.98 -4.64
N GLY A 110 -1.61 16.73 -5.07
CA GLY A 110 -1.89 16.31 -6.43
C GLY A 110 -3.36 16.50 -6.83
N LEU A 111 -4.31 16.18 -5.96
CA LEU A 111 -5.74 16.39 -6.20
C LEU A 111 -6.07 17.88 -6.32
N VAL A 112 -5.54 18.73 -5.43
CA VAL A 112 -5.72 20.19 -5.48
C VAL A 112 -5.17 20.76 -6.77
N ALA A 113 -3.97 20.35 -7.19
CA ALA A 113 -3.37 20.78 -8.46
C ALA A 113 -4.23 20.39 -9.70
N HIS A 114 -5.07 19.34 -9.57
CA HIS A 114 -6.04 18.96 -10.59
C HIS A 114 -7.42 19.63 -10.39
N GLY A 115 -7.54 20.60 -9.48
CA GLY A 115 -8.74 21.42 -9.26
C GLY A 115 -9.83 20.73 -8.43
N VAL A 116 -9.48 19.72 -7.62
CA VAL A 116 -10.38 19.21 -6.58
C VAL A 116 -10.38 20.23 -5.43
N PRO A 117 -11.54 20.73 -4.97
CA PRO A 117 -11.60 21.69 -3.87
C PRO A 117 -10.93 21.15 -2.61
N GLU A 118 -10.06 21.93 -1.99
CA GLU A 118 -9.25 21.47 -0.86
C GLU A 118 -10.10 21.14 0.37
N ASP A 119 -11.18 21.87 0.59
CA ASP A 119 -12.16 21.66 1.67
C ASP A 119 -12.88 20.30 1.58
N LYS A 120 -12.89 19.69 0.41
CA LYS A 120 -13.41 18.31 0.21
C LYS A 120 -12.38 17.22 0.47
N ILE A 121 -11.11 17.54 0.65
CA ILE A 121 -10.06 16.55 0.76
C ILE A 121 -9.62 16.38 2.21
N GLU A 122 -9.84 15.18 2.73
CA GLU A 122 -9.35 14.76 4.05
C GLU A 122 -8.16 13.83 3.88
N VAL A 123 -7.07 14.08 4.61
CA VAL A 123 -5.94 13.14 4.63
C VAL A 123 -6.16 12.13 5.74
N ILE A 124 -6.36 10.88 5.34
CA ILE A 124 -6.45 9.73 6.25
C ILE A 124 -5.44 8.70 5.78
N TYR A 125 -4.36 8.57 6.51
CA TYR A 125 -3.27 7.65 6.18
C TYR A 125 -3.75 6.20 6.10
N SER A 126 -3.13 5.43 5.22
CA SER A 126 -3.36 3.98 5.19
C SER A 126 -2.83 3.34 6.46
N GLY A 127 -3.60 2.44 7.08
CA GLY A 127 -3.24 1.79 8.34
C GLY A 127 -2.60 0.41 8.17
N THR A 128 -1.75 0.03 9.12
CA THR A 128 -1.18 -1.31 9.30
C THR A 128 -1.84 -1.97 10.52
N ASP A 129 -2.18 -3.23 10.40
CA ASP A 129 -2.69 -4.05 11.50
C ASP A 129 -1.54 -4.43 12.45
N LEU A 130 -1.45 -3.74 13.57
CA LEU A 130 -0.37 -3.92 14.55
C LEU A 130 -0.52 -5.18 15.40
N ALA A 131 -1.69 -5.84 15.38
CA ALA A 131 -1.86 -7.14 16.00
C ALA A 131 -1.24 -8.25 15.13
N ARG A 132 -1.26 -8.07 13.81
CA ARG A 132 -0.64 -8.99 12.86
C ARG A 132 0.84 -8.69 12.62
N PHE A 133 1.22 -7.40 12.56
CA PHE A 133 2.58 -6.94 12.30
C PHE A 133 3.18 -6.37 13.58
N HIS A 134 3.96 -7.18 14.30
CA HIS A 134 4.56 -6.79 15.58
C HIS A 134 5.94 -7.42 15.76
N PRO A 135 6.81 -6.90 16.65
CA PRO A 135 8.20 -7.35 16.81
C PRO A 135 8.34 -8.78 17.33
N GLY A 136 7.26 -9.37 17.88
CA GLY A 136 7.26 -10.77 18.36
C GLY A 136 7.01 -11.81 17.27
N VAL A 137 6.92 -11.41 16.00
CA VAL A 137 6.78 -12.36 14.89
C VAL A 137 8.10 -13.10 14.66
N ASP A 138 8.04 -14.44 14.53
CA ASP A 138 9.22 -15.28 14.26
C ASP A 138 9.51 -15.38 12.76
N GLY A 139 10.65 -14.85 12.33
CA GLY A 139 11.15 -14.96 10.97
C GLY A 139 12.07 -16.15 10.69
N ALA A 140 12.36 -16.98 11.69
CA ALA A 140 13.31 -18.10 11.53
C ALA A 140 12.84 -19.15 10.51
N GLY A 141 11.51 -19.31 10.36
CA GLY A 141 10.91 -20.21 9.37
C GLY A 141 11.34 -19.87 7.94
N LEU A 142 11.26 -18.57 7.58
CA LEU A 142 11.71 -18.09 6.27
C LEU A 142 13.20 -18.37 6.02
N ARG A 143 14.05 -18.07 7.02
CA ARG A 143 15.51 -18.27 6.87
C ARG A 143 15.85 -19.73 6.64
N ARG A 144 15.17 -20.66 7.34
CA ARG A 144 15.31 -22.11 7.10
C ARG A 144 14.83 -22.52 5.70
N GLU A 145 13.69 -22.01 5.26
CA GLU A 145 13.14 -22.24 3.90
C GLU A 145 14.15 -21.84 2.81
N LEU A 146 14.82 -20.70 3.02
CA LEU A 146 15.79 -20.16 2.07
C LEU A 146 17.21 -20.75 2.23
N GLY A 147 17.44 -21.63 3.21
CA GLY A 147 18.75 -22.20 3.50
C GLY A 147 19.78 -21.18 3.98
N LEU A 148 19.34 -20.11 4.65
CA LEU A 148 20.21 -19.03 5.11
C LEU A 148 20.75 -19.30 6.51
N SER A 149 22.04 -19.01 6.72
CA SER A 149 22.62 -18.96 8.06
C SER A 149 22.08 -17.76 8.85
N PRO A 150 22.15 -17.77 10.22
CA PRO A 150 21.66 -16.67 11.04
C PRO A 150 22.26 -15.31 10.69
N ASP A 151 23.53 -15.27 10.35
CA ASP A 151 24.30 -14.03 10.09
C ASP A 151 24.29 -13.61 8.61
N GLN A 152 23.69 -14.38 7.73
CA GLN A 152 23.67 -14.11 6.30
C GLN A 152 22.66 -13.00 5.97
N PRO A 153 23.09 -11.83 5.43
CA PRO A 153 22.19 -10.71 5.20
C PRO A 153 21.14 -11.02 4.14
N LEU A 154 19.87 -10.75 4.48
CA LEU A 154 18.72 -10.88 3.59
C LEU A 154 18.07 -9.51 3.35
N VAL A 155 18.20 -9.04 2.10
CA VAL A 155 17.49 -7.86 1.60
C VAL A 155 16.20 -8.31 0.91
N THR A 156 15.06 -7.69 1.25
CA THR A 156 13.76 -8.13 0.72
C THR A 156 13.02 -6.97 0.06
N GLN A 157 12.42 -7.22 -1.10
CA GLN A 157 11.40 -6.34 -1.71
C GLN A 157 10.08 -7.08 -1.85
N ILE A 158 9.00 -6.49 -1.29
CA ILE A 158 7.65 -7.05 -1.37
C ILE A 158 6.79 -6.25 -2.35
N GLY A 159 6.09 -6.98 -3.22
CA GLY A 159 5.18 -6.41 -4.20
C GLY A 159 5.88 -6.07 -5.53
N ILE A 160 5.69 -6.93 -6.51
CA ILE A 160 6.34 -6.85 -7.82
C ILE A 160 5.38 -6.21 -8.84
N ARG A 161 5.73 -5.01 -9.30
CA ARG A 161 5.02 -4.26 -10.35
C ARG A 161 6.05 -3.58 -11.26
N SER A 162 5.66 -3.14 -12.46
CA SER A 162 6.57 -2.49 -13.41
C SER A 162 7.19 -1.20 -12.88
N TRP A 163 6.49 -0.48 -12.02
CA TRP A 163 6.95 0.80 -11.44
C TRP A 163 7.63 0.67 -10.07
N ARG A 164 7.84 -0.56 -9.58
CA ARG A 164 8.45 -0.82 -8.27
C ARG A 164 9.98 -0.89 -8.29
N GLY A 165 10.62 -0.50 -9.39
CA GLY A 165 12.07 -0.40 -9.50
C GLY A 165 12.82 -1.73 -9.33
N ASN A 166 12.22 -2.85 -9.77
CA ASN A 166 12.85 -4.17 -9.60
C ASN A 166 14.22 -4.26 -10.27
N ASP A 167 14.40 -3.58 -11.41
CA ASP A 167 15.69 -3.51 -12.11
C ASP A 167 16.69 -2.67 -11.31
N ASP A 168 16.26 -1.55 -10.71
CA ASP A 168 17.12 -0.71 -9.87
C ASP A 168 17.61 -1.48 -8.62
N VAL A 169 16.74 -2.35 -8.04
CA VAL A 169 17.13 -3.20 -6.92
C VAL A 169 18.11 -4.28 -7.36
N LEU A 170 17.94 -4.87 -8.54
CA LEU A 170 18.92 -5.83 -9.09
C LEU A 170 20.27 -5.15 -9.34
N ASP A 171 20.28 -3.95 -9.94
CA ASP A 171 21.50 -3.20 -10.21
C ASP A 171 22.20 -2.75 -8.91
N ALA A 172 21.44 -2.34 -7.89
CA ALA A 172 21.97 -2.06 -6.55
C ALA A 172 22.57 -3.31 -5.91
N MET A 173 21.88 -4.46 -6.04
CA MET A 173 22.34 -5.72 -5.46
C MET A 173 23.64 -6.24 -6.08
N VAL A 174 23.95 -5.93 -7.33
CA VAL A 174 25.28 -6.21 -7.94
C VAL A 174 26.41 -5.58 -7.11
N ARG A 175 26.21 -4.33 -6.66
CA ARG A 175 27.20 -3.63 -5.84
C ARG A 175 27.25 -4.15 -4.41
N VAL A 176 26.06 -4.40 -3.83
CA VAL A 176 25.95 -4.98 -2.49
C VAL A 176 26.63 -6.33 -2.42
N HIS A 177 26.33 -7.24 -3.36
CA HIS A 177 26.92 -8.57 -3.39
C HIS A 177 28.44 -8.57 -3.64
N ARG A 178 28.96 -7.55 -4.39
CA ARG A 178 30.41 -7.38 -4.56
C ARG A 178 31.10 -7.00 -3.24
N ALA A 179 30.42 -6.20 -2.39
CA ALA A 179 30.95 -5.78 -1.10
C ALA A 179 30.69 -6.84 0.00
N ILE A 180 29.57 -7.52 -0.06
CA ILE A 180 29.11 -8.53 0.90
C ILE A 180 28.66 -9.77 0.11
N PRO A 181 29.55 -10.70 -0.23
CA PRO A 181 29.22 -11.88 -1.07
C PRO A 181 28.15 -12.80 -0.50
N GLU A 182 27.99 -12.79 0.83
CA GLU A 182 26.97 -13.58 1.52
C GLU A 182 25.57 -13.00 1.40
N ALA A 183 25.43 -11.72 1.07
CA ALA A 183 24.14 -11.05 0.98
C ALA A 183 23.22 -11.72 -0.04
N ARG A 184 21.95 -11.85 0.31
CA ARG A 184 20.89 -12.42 -0.54
C ARG A 184 19.78 -11.41 -0.76
N LEU A 185 19.12 -11.55 -1.92
CA LEU A 185 17.97 -10.74 -2.30
C LEU A 185 16.74 -11.62 -2.46
N LEU A 186 15.66 -11.23 -1.79
CA LEU A 186 14.35 -11.86 -1.90
C LEU A 186 13.34 -10.92 -2.54
N PHE A 187 12.73 -11.35 -3.63
CA PHE A 187 11.55 -10.72 -4.19
C PHE A 187 10.30 -11.52 -3.86
N VAL A 188 9.23 -10.86 -3.37
CA VAL A 188 7.98 -11.52 -2.96
C VAL A 188 6.78 -10.89 -3.67
N GLY A 189 5.83 -11.72 -4.09
CA GLY A 189 4.57 -11.30 -4.71
C GLY A 189 4.64 -11.18 -6.24
N ALA A 190 5.55 -11.94 -6.87
CA ALA A 190 5.65 -12.01 -8.31
C ALA A 190 4.56 -12.90 -8.92
N LEU A 191 4.05 -12.48 -10.08
CA LEU A 191 3.26 -13.37 -10.94
C LEU A 191 4.19 -14.39 -11.63
N PRO A 192 3.71 -15.58 -12.03
CA PRO A 192 4.56 -16.63 -12.61
C PRO A 192 5.50 -16.14 -13.73
N ALA A 193 5.00 -15.38 -14.69
CA ALA A 193 5.80 -14.81 -15.77
C ALA A 193 6.88 -13.81 -15.27
N ARG A 194 6.66 -13.17 -14.12
CA ARG A 194 7.62 -12.25 -13.50
C ARG A 194 8.71 -12.99 -12.75
N ILE A 195 8.41 -14.15 -12.16
CA ILE A 195 9.42 -15.01 -11.51
C ILE A 195 10.51 -15.35 -12.51
N VAL A 196 10.12 -15.88 -13.67
CA VAL A 196 11.05 -16.24 -14.74
C VAL A 196 11.84 -15.02 -15.24
N SER A 197 11.14 -13.91 -15.52
CA SER A 197 11.76 -12.70 -16.05
C SER A 197 12.77 -12.07 -15.10
N ILE A 198 12.48 -12.03 -13.79
CA ILE A 198 13.40 -11.48 -12.78
C ILE A 198 14.59 -12.43 -12.58
N GLY A 199 14.35 -13.74 -12.55
CA GLY A 199 15.42 -14.73 -12.46
C GLY A 199 16.42 -14.62 -13.62
N GLU A 200 15.93 -14.46 -14.85
CA GLU A 200 16.79 -14.25 -16.00
C GLU A 200 17.58 -12.92 -15.93
N LYS A 201 16.92 -11.86 -15.53
CA LYS A 201 17.57 -10.54 -15.30
C LYS A 201 18.67 -10.62 -14.23
N ALA A 202 18.42 -11.39 -13.17
CA ALA A 202 19.41 -11.62 -12.11
C ALA A 202 20.61 -12.43 -12.67
N ARG A 203 20.36 -13.49 -13.43
CA ARG A 203 21.41 -14.31 -14.06
C ARG A 203 22.32 -13.47 -14.98
N VAL A 204 21.74 -12.62 -15.83
CA VAL A 204 22.51 -11.75 -16.74
C VAL A 204 23.40 -10.76 -15.96
N ARG A 205 23.01 -10.38 -14.74
CA ARG A 205 23.78 -9.48 -13.85
C ARG A 205 24.81 -10.22 -12.96
N GLY A 206 24.98 -11.52 -13.14
CA GLY A 206 25.87 -12.31 -12.30
C GLY A 206 25.33 -12.60 -10.90
N LEU A 207 24.02 -12.47 -10.69
CA LEU A 207 23.35 -12.70 -9.40
C LEU A 207 22.66 -14.09 -9.34
N ALA A 208 23.08 -15.03 -10.17
CA ALA A 208 22.60 -16.42 -10.09
C ALA A 208 22.90 -16.99 -8.70
N GLY A 209 21.89 -17.58 -8.03
CA GLY A 209 22.03 -18.10 -6.66
C GLY A 209 22.03 -17.02 -5.55
N VAL A 210 22.04 -15.72 -5.91
CA VAL A 210 21.94 -14.61 -4.96
C VAL A 210 20.49 -14.14 -4.81
N VAL A 211 19.70 -14.24 -5.87
CA VAL A 211 18.32 -13.74 -5.93
C VAL A 211 17.32 -14.88 -5.88
N THR A 212 16.41 -14.81 -4.93
CA THR A 212 15.23 -15.69 -4.85
C THR A 212 13.99 -14.89 -5.20
N VAL A 213 13.08 -15.47 -5.99
CA VAL A 213 11.82 -14.82 -6.39
C VAL A 213 10.65 -15.72 -6.00
N LEU A 214 9.82 -15.24 -5.07
CA LEU A 214 8.63 -15.96 -4.61
C LEU A 214 7.35 -15.35 -5.21
N GLY A 215 6.36 -16.21 -5.39
CA GLY A 215 5.00 -15.80 -5.76
C GLY A 215 4.26 -15.07 -4.64
N HIS A 216 2.93 -15.13 -4.68
CA HIS A 216 2.09 -14.60 -3.61
C HIS A 216 2.31 -15.38 -2.32
N ARG A 217 2.45 -14.65 -1.20
CA ARG A 217 2.62 -15.21 0.16
C ARG A 217 1.62 -14.55 1.10
N GLU A 218 1.13 -15.27 2.07
CA GLU A 218 0.25 -14.78 3.13
C GLU A 218 0.98 -14.54 4.45
N ASP A 219 2.13 -15.17 4.63
CA ASP A 219 3.04 -15.05 5.78
C ASP A 219 4.00 -13.85 5.65
N VAL A 220 3.46 -12.72 5.22
CA VAL A 220 4.22 -11.47 5.05
C VAL A 220 4.87 -11.00 6.36
N PRO A 221 4.21 -11.09 7.53
CA PRO A 221 4.86 -10.74 8.80
C PRO A 221 6.14 -11.52 9.06
N GLU A 222 6.12 -12.84 8.84
CA GLU A 222 7.25 -13.76 9.03
C GLU A 222 8.38 -13.46 8.04
N ILE A 223 8.01 -13.13 6.80
CA ILE A 223 8.98 -12.71 5.76
C ILE A 223 9.69 -11.43 6.17
N LEU A 224 8.95 -10.45 6.65
CA LEU A 224 9.53 -9.18 7.09
C LEU A 224 10.41 -9.37 8.32
N ALA A 225 9.96 -10.16 9.30
CA ALA A 225 10.72 -10.46 10.52
C ALA A 225 12.00 -11.28 10.24
N GLY A 226 11.99 -12.13 9.20
CA GLY A 226 13.16 -12.91 8.77
C GLY A 226 14.15 -12.13 7.90
N SER A 227 13.80 -10.91 7.49
CA SER A 227 14.62 -10.04 6.64
C SER A 227 15.48 -9.10 7.50
N ASP A 228 16.71 -8.85 7.10
CA ASP A 228 17.58 -7.86 7.75
C ASP A 228 17.30 -6.44 7.27
N LEU A 229 16.76 -6.31 6.04
CA LEU A 229 16.42 -5.04 5.43
C LEU A 229 15.31 -5.20 4.40
N VAL A 230 14.36 -4.27 4.40
CA VAL A 230 13.33 -4.17 3.35
C VAL A 230 13.60 -2.94 2.49
N VAL A 231 13.57 -3.14 1.17
CA VAL A 231 13.79 -2.07 0.18
C VAL A 231 12.53 -1.80 -0.65
N ASP A 232 12.34 -0.54 -1.05
CA ASP A 232 11.36 -0.12 -2.03
C ASP A 232 11.99 0.89 -3.00
N ALA A 233 12.22 0.48 -4.24
CA ALA A 233 12.81 1.31 -5.27
C ALA A 233 11.76 1.88 -6.25
N SER A 234 10.52 2.01 -5.81
CA SER A 234 9.42 2.51 -6.67
C SER A 234 9.73 3.90 -7.24
N TYR A 235 9.32 4.13 -8.48
CA TYR A 235 9.54 5.41 -9.16
C TYR A 235 8.24 6.07 -9.65
N ALA A 236 7.08 5.51 -9.36
CA ALA A 236 5.78 6.09 -9.68
C ALA A 236 4.64 5.43 -8.90
N GLY A 237 3.49 6.11 -8.84
CA GLY A 237 2.22 5.53 -8.42
C GLY A 237 2.08 5.25 -6.93
N LEU A 238 2.94 5.83 -6.12
CA LEU A 238 2.93 5.63 -4.68
C LEU A 238 1.93 6.56 -3.97
N GLY A 239 1.27 6.03 -2.98
CA GLY A 239 0.82 6.80 -1.83
C GLY A 239 1.75 6.48 -0.67
N LEU A 240 1.27 5.62 0.24
CA LEU A 240 2.09 5.03 1.31
C LEU A 240 2.26 3.53 1.01
N THR A 241 3.49 3.09 0.83
CA THR A 241 3.77 1.67 0.55
C THR A 241 3.44 0.80 1.76
N GLY A 242 2.60 -0.21 1.57
CA GLY A 242 2.18 -1.15 2.62
C GLY A 242 3.38 -1.89 3.19
N SER A 243 4.21 -2.49 2.34
CA SER A 243 5.36 -3.29 2.76
C SER A 243 6.37 -2.52 3.63
N ILE A 244 6.56 -1.22 3.39
CA ILE A 244 7.45 -0.39 4.23
C ILE A 244 6.81 -0.13 5.60
N ARG A 245 5.50 0.22 5.66
CA ARG A 245 4.80 0.38 6.94
C ARG A 245 4.78 -0.92 7.75
N GLU A 246 4.55 -2.04 7.07
CA GLU A 246 4.52 -3.38 7.66
C GLU A 246 5.91 -3.80 8.14
N ALA A 247 6.99 -3.49 7.40
CA ALA A 247 8.37 -3.72 7.82
C ALA A 247 8.71 -2.93 9.09
N LEU A 248 8.40 -1.63 9.11
CA LEU A 248 8.59 -0.80 10.30
C LEU A 248 7.75 -1.31 11.49
N ALA A 249 6.56 -1.86 11.24
CA ALA A 249 5.69 -2.42 12.27
C ALA A 249 6.27 -3.67 12.94
N VAL A 250 7.07 -4.47 12.24
CA VAL A 250 7.81 -5.61 12.81
C VAL A 250 9.25 -5.29 13.20
N GLU A 251 9.63 -4.00 13.19
CA GLU A 251 10.97 -3.48 13.48
C GLU A 251 12.05 -3.98 12.51
N THR A 252 11.68 -4.21 11.25
CA THR A 252 12.66 -4.46 10.18
C THR A 252 13.12 -3.14 9.58
N PRO A 253 14.45 -2.91 9.46
CA PRO A 253 15.02 -1.72 8.83
C PRO A 253 14.53 -1.52 7.40
N VAL A 254 14.47 -0.25 6.94
CA VAL A 254 13.95 0.06 5.61
C VAL A 254 14.82 1.06 4.85
N VAL A 255 14.91 0.87 3.54
CA VAL A 255 15.39 1.87 2.58
C VAL A 255 14.34 2.03 1.49
N ALA A 256 13.93 3.24 1.20
CA ALA A 256 12.93 3.51 0.19
C ALA A 256 13.29 4.72 -0.69
N THR A 257 12.63 4.85 -1.83
CA THR A 257 12.80 6.04 -2.66
C THR A 257 12.12 7.25 -2.05
N ASP A 258 12.77 8.40 -2.11
CA ASP A 258 12.23 9.71 -1.77
C ASP A 258 11.21 10.13 -2.83
N LEU A 259 10.00 9.63 -2.69
CA LEU A 259 8.94 9.85 -3.66
C LEU A 259 7.58 9.94 -2.96
N GLU A 260 6.84 10.99 -3.29
CA GLU A 260 5.43 11.17 -2.95
C GLU A 260 5.13 11.10 -1.43
N GLY A 261 4.47 10.05 -0.96
CA GLY A 261 4.11 9.89 0.46
C GLY A 261 5.22 9.24 1.31
N MET A 262 6.32 8.79 0.72
CA MET A 262 7.38 8.11 1.48
C MET A 262 8.05 8.99 2.52
N PRO A 263 8.34 10.29 2.26
CA PRO A 263 8.86 11.22 3.28
C PRO A 263 7.89 11.48 4.45
N GLU A 264 6.60 11.23 4.25
CA GLU A 264 5.62 11.32 5.33
C GLU A 264 5.69 10.09 6.25
N LEU A 265 6.12 8.93 5.73
CA LEU A 265 6.28 7.68 6.47
C LEU A 265 7.67 7.54 7.11
N ILE A 266 8.72 7.84 6.35
CA ILE A 266 10.12 7.70 6.77
C ILE A 266 10.70 9.09 7.05
N ALA A 267 11.22 9.30 8.26
CA ALA A 267 12.13 10.41 8.56
C ALA A 267 13.55 9.95 8.18
N ASP A 268 14.09 10.56 7.12
CA ASP A 268 15.40 10.16 6.56
C ASP A 268 16.53 10.26 7.60
N GLY A 269 17.30 9.18 7.71
CA GLY A 269 18.40 9.06 8.68
C GLY A 269 17.98 8.77 10.13
N GLU A 270 16.66 8.84 10.44
CA GLU A 270 16.12 8.61 11.78
C GLU A 270 15.30 7.32 11.88
N THR A 271 14.39 7.06 10.91
CA THR A 271 13.52 5.88 10.91
C THR A 271 13.74 4.95 9.72
N GLY A 272 14.64 5.30 8.83
CA GLY A 272 15.03 4.60 7.62
C GLY A 272 15.86 5.51 6.74
N PHE A 273 16.24 5.06 5.54
CA PHE A 273 16.85 5.93 4.54
C PHE A 273 15.91 6.17 3.35
N LEU A 274 15.95 7.41 2.85
CA LEU A 274 15.33 7.80 1.60
C LEU A 274 16.41 8.04 0.54
N VAL A 275 16.19 7.52 -0.67
CA VAL A 275 17.12 7.66 -1.80
C VAL A 275 16.41 8.20 -3.03
N PRO A 276 17.07 8.91 -3.93
CA PRO A 276 16.44 9.35 -5.18
C PRO A 276 15.91 8.17 -5.98
N PRO A 277 14.72 8.28 -6.60
CA PRO A 277 14.19 7.23 -7.47
C PRO A 277 15.09 7.04 -8.71
N ARG A 278 15.11 5.82 -9.25
CA ARG A 278 15.94 5.44 -10.41
C ARG A 278 17.44 5.70 -10.19
N ASN A 279 17.90 5.54 -8.96
CA ASN A 279 19.30 5.67 -8.60
C ASN A 279 19.79 4.42 -7.84
N PRO A 280 20.18 3.36 -8.58
CA PRO A 280 20.65 2.11 -7.97
C PRO A 280 21.95 2.29 -7.16
N ASP A 281 22.76 3.31 -7.48
CA ASP A 281 23.98 3.61 -6.72
C ASP A 281 23.66 4.13 -5.33
N ALA A 282 22.76 5.09 -5.22
CA ALA A 282 22.30 5.61 -3.93
C ALA A 282 21.60 4.52 -3.12
N LEU A 283 20.80 3.67 -3.79
CA LEU A 283 20.15 2.52 -3.15
C LEU A 283 21.16 1.53 -2.58
N ALA A 284 22.19 1.16 -3.35
CA ALA A 284 23.26 0.26 -2.91
C ALA A 284 24.03 0.84 -1.70
N GLN A 285 24.39 2.13 -1.75
CA GLN A 285 25.06 2.80 -0.63
C GLN A 285 24.20 2.81 0.64
N ALA A 286 22.90 3.10 0.54
CA ALA A 286 22.00 3.08 1.68
C ALA A 286 21.84 1.67 2.27
N VAL A 287 21.73 0.65 1.40
CA VAL A 287 21.69 -0.77 1.82
C VAL A 287 22.97 -1.15 2.56
N LEU A 288 24.14 -0.85 2.00
CA LEU A 288 25.42 -1.14 2.64
C LEU A 288 25.56 -0.44 4.00
N ARG A 289 25.18 0.83 4.11
CA ARG A 289 25.18 1.57 5.40
C ARG A 289 24.28 0.94 6.45
N MET A 290 23.15 0.34 6.06
CA MET A 290 22.27 -0.39 6.98
C MET A 290 22.88 -1.72 7.42
N LEU A 291 23.48 -2.46 6.50
CA LEU A 291 24.09 -3.77 6.78
C LEU A 291 25.42 -3.64 7.56
N ASP A 292 26.17 -2.58 7.37
CA ASP A 292 27.43 -2.30 8.08
C ASP A 292 27.23 -1.98 9.57
N ASN A 293 26.06 -1.44 9.94
CA ASN A 293 25.74 -1.11 11.33
C ASN A 293 24.35 -1.63 11.75
N PRO A 294 24.22 -2.94 12.01
CA PRO A 294 22.95 -3.55 12.38
C PRO A 294 22.31 -2.95 13.65
N ALA A 295 23.12 -2.51 14.62
CA ALA A 295 22.62 -1.92 15.84
C ALA A 295 21.92 -0.57 15.56
N ARG A 296 22.51 0.28 14.71
CA ARG A 296 21.92 1.52 14.25
C ARG A 296 20.66 1.25 13.40
N ALA A 297 20.72 0.31 12.47
CA ALA A 297 19.60 -0.07 11.63
C ALA A 297 18.38 -0.52 12.47
N LYS A 298 18.62 -1.34 13.50
CA LYS A 298 17.57 -1.73 14.47
C LYS A 298 17.04 -0.55 15.28
N ALA A 299 17.89 0.37 15.70
CA ALA A 299 17.44 1.56 16.40
C ALA A 299 16.53 2.44 15.53
N MET A 300 16.89 2.61 14.25
CA MET A 300 16.06 3.31 13.26
C MET A 300 14.70 2.58 13.04
N ALA A 301 14.71 1.27 12.92
CA ALA A 301 13.49 0.47 12.75
C ALA A 301 12.56 0.59 13.96
N ARG A 302 13.09 0.57 15.20
CA ARG A 302 12.30 0.82 16.42
C ARG A 302 11.71 2.23 16.48
N ALA A 303 12.46 3.25 16.04
CA ALA A 303 11.93 4.60 15.90
C ALA A 303 10.81 4.66 14.84
N GLY A 304 11.00 3.94 13.72
CA GLY A 304 10.00 3.78 12.67
C GLY A 304 8.73 3.09 13.16
N ARG A 305 8.85 2.05 13.99
CA ARG A 305 7.70 1.39 14.63
C ARG A 305 6.87 2.39 15.44
N LYS A 306 7.49 3.18 16.31
CA LYS A 306 6.79 4.22 17.10
C LYS A 306 6.01 5.18 16.21
N ARG A 307 6.60 5.57 15.07
CA ARG A 307 5.94 6.44 14.09
C ARG A 307 4.74 5.75 13.44
N VAL A 308 4.85 4.45 13.11
CA VAL A 308 3.72 3.66 12.57
C VAL A 308 2.60 3.53 13.60
N GLU A 309 2.91 3.27 14.86
CA GLU A 309 1.95 3.21 15.96
C GLU A 309 1.18 4.52 16.12
N ALA A 310 1.88 5.64 16.09
CA ALA A 310 1.29 6.96 16.31
C ALA A 310 0.40 7.43 15.15
N HIS A 311 0.77 7.14 13.90
CA HIS A 311 0.17 7.80 12.75
C HIS A 311 -0.39 6.85 11.68
N PHE A 312 0.11 5.62 11.59
CA PHE A 312 -0.15 4.71 10.49
C PHE A 312 -0.74 3.36 10.95
N SER A 313 -1.35 3.31 12.13
CA SER A 313 -2.05 2.12 12.61
C SER A 313 -3.43 1.98 11.95
N LEU A 314 -3.92 0.74 11.87
CA LEU A 314 -5.28 0.48 11.41
C LEU A 314 -6.32 1.14 12.32
N ALA A 315 -6.09 1.14 13.63
CA ALA A 315 -6.96 1.80 14.60
C ALA A 315 -7.09 3.30 14.31
N THR A 316 -5.97 4.04 14.21
CA THR A 316 -5.96 5.48 13.87
C THR A 316 -6.69 5.76 12.54
N LYS A 317 -6.52 4.90 11.54
CA LYS A 317 -7.24 5.02 10.27
C LYS A 317 -8.74 4.87 10.44
N LEU A 318 -9.18 3.89 11.22
CA LEU A 318 -10.61 3.62 11.45
C LEU A 318 -11.24 4.76 12.23
N ASP A 319 -10.63 5.22 13.31
CA ASP A 319 -11.12 6.36 14.13
C ASP A 319 -11.29 7.62 13.28
N ARG A 320 -10.29 7.96 12.46
CA ARG A 320 -10.37 9.11 11.55
C ARG A 320 -11.45 8.96 10.48
N THR A 321 -11.64 7.74 9.98
CA THR A 321 -12.68 7.46 8.97
C THR A 321 -14.07 7.59 9.57
N GLU A 322 -14.27 7.09 10.78
CA GLU A 322 -15.53 7.20 11.52
C GLU A 322 -15.85 8.64 11.87
N ALA A 323 -14.87 9.38 12.38
CA ALA A 323 -15.00 10.81 12.66
C ALA A 323 -15.39 11.62 11.40
N LEU A 324 -14.80 11.29 10.23
CA LEU A 324 -15.17 11.89 8.96
C LEU A 324 -16.65 11.62 8.63
N TYR A 325 -17.11 10.38 8.73
CA TYR A 325 -18.50 10.04 8.45
C TYR A 325 -19.48 10.79 9.37
N THR A 326 -19.22 10.77 10.67
CA THR A 326 -20.03 11.45 11.70
C THR A 326 -20.15 12.94 11.40
N ARG A 327 -19.02 13.61 11.08
CA ARG A 327 -19.00 15.02 10.72
C ARG A 327 -19.81 15.33 9.46
N LEU A 328 -19.66 14.50 8.42
CA LEU A 328 -20.36 14.70 7.15
C LEU A 328 -21.87 14.48 7.28
N LEU A 329 -22.32 13.51 8.07
CA LEU A 329 -23.72 13.26 8.36
C LEU A 329 -24.32 14.40 9.17
N ALA A 330 -23.63 14.89 10.21
CA ALA A 330 -24.08 16.03 11.03
C ALA A 330 -24.19 17.32 10.22
N ALA A 331 -23.25 17.56 9.30
CA ALA A 331 -23.32 18.71 8.39
C ALA A 331 -24.53 18.62 7.44
N ARG A 332 -24.85 17.39 7.00
CA ARG A 332 -25.99 17.14 6.11
C ARG A 332 -27.35 17.29 6.79
N ALA A 333 -27.44 16.93 8.07
CA ALA A 333 -28.67 17.07 8.86
C ALA A 333 -29.03 18.56 9.13
N ARG A 334 -28.05 19.46 9.02
CA ARG A 334 -28.22 20.92 9.21
C ARG A 334 -28.49 21.70 7.92
N ALA A 335 -28.31 21.08 6.76
CA ALA A 335 -28.50 21.67 5.42
C ALA A 335 -29.81 21.23 4.76
#